data_32cbec33b53aa7fca13cc1d5d32555c2
#
_entry.id   32cbec33b53aa7fca13cc1d5d32555c2
#
_cell.length_a   1.000
_cell.length_b   1.000
_cell.length_c   1.000
_cell.angle_alpha   90.00
_cell.angle_beta   90.00
_cell.angle_gamma   90.00
#
_symmetry.space_group_name_H-M   'P 1'
#
loop_
_entity.id
_entity.type
_entity.pdbx_description
1 polymer ?
#
loop_
_entity_poly.entity_id
_entity_poly.type
_entity_poly.pdbx_seq_one_letter_code
_entity_poly.pdbx_strand_id
1 'polypeptide(L)'
;MTKMFQVKTLQALAACTIINESIPIFPSSIPSTMFEELQTLYSLFCLRKHEKVLDEKVDRLKVERQKAIEKSDDYHMDSSVLFAINDYVAGFDAENLGDYWEHCASIITSHIEKLEEEKQEISQEEALYLCKLGNTYNKI
;
A
#
# COMPACT_ATOMS: atom_id res chain seq x y z
N MET A 1 -26.17 -11.98 -28.43
CA MET A 1 -25.42 -11.97 -27.14
C MET A 1 -23.93 -11.64 -27.34
N THR A 2 -23.22 -12.23 -28.27
CA THR A 2 -21.78 -12.00 -28.51
C THR A 2 -21.45 -10.56 -28.93
N LYS A 3 -22.28 -9.90 -29.73
CA LYS A 3 -22.05 -8.51 -30.16
C LYS A 3 -22.20 -7.48 -29.04
N MET A 4 -23.14 -7.67 -28.11
CA MET A 4 -23.31 -6.80 -26.93
C MET A 4 -22.15 -6.91 -25.97
N PHE A 5 -21.56 -8.09 -25.82
CA PHE A 5 -20.42 -8.34 -24.97
C PHE A 5 -19.16 -7.65 -25.53
N GLN A 6 -18.95 -7.70 -26.83
CA GLN A 6 -17.83 -7.03 -27.50
C GLN A 6 -17.91 -5.50 -27.39
N VAL A 7 -19.11 -4.92 -27.53
CA VAL A 7 -19.32 -3.47 -27.39
C VAL A 7 -19.01 -2.99 -25.97
N LYS A 8 -19.47 -3.71 -24.94
CA LYS A 8 -19.15 -3.37 -23.56
C LYS A 8 -17.65 -3.49 -23.26
N THR A 9 -16.97 -4.48 -23.81
CA THR A 9 -15.51 -4.64 -23.65
C THR A 9 -14.73 -3.51 -24.30
N LEU A 10 -15.14 -3.10 -25.51
CA LEU A 10 -14.52 -1.96 -26.21
C LEU A 10 -14.77 -0.64 -25.48
N GLN A 11 -15.97 -0.43 -24.95
CA GLN A 11 -16.28 0.73 -24.12
C GLN A 11 -15.45 0.76 -22.83
N ALA A 12 -15.28 -0.40 -22.18
CA ALA A 12 -14.43 -0.51 -21.01
C ALA A 12 -12.97 -0.20 -21.32
N LEU A 13 -12.42 -0.72 -22.41
CA LEU A 13 -11.06 -0.43 -22.84
C LEU A 13 -10.88 1.05 -23.19
N ALA A 14 -11.84 1.65 -23.89
CA ALA A 14 -11.82 3.08 -24.20
C ALA A 14 -11.88 3.93 -22.93
N ALA A 15 -12.73 3.58 -21.96
CA ALA A 15 -12.83 4.27 -20.68
C ALA A 15 -11.53 4.20 -19.89
N CYS A 16 -10.89 3.04 -19.84
CA CYS A 16 -9.59 2.86 -19.18
C CYS A 16 -8.50 3.68 -19.86
N THR A 17 -8.47 3.72 -21.19
CA THR A 17 -7.52 4.54 -21.96
C THR A 17 -7.71 6.03 -21.65
N ILE A 18 -8.95 6.51 -21.64
CA ILE A 18 -9.28 7.89 -21.33
C ILE A 18 -8.74 8.28 -19.95
N ILE A 19 -8.91 7.43 -18.95
CA ILE A 19 -8.47 7.70 -17.59
C ILE A 19 -6.94 7.60 -17.47
N ASN A 20 -6.33 6.57 -18.02
CA ASN A 20 -4.88 6.37 -17.98
C ASN A 20 -4.10 7.48 -18.70
N GLU A 21 -4.62 7.95 -19.81
CA GLU A 21 -3.99 9.02 -20.62
C GLU A 21 -4.44 10.42 -20.17
N SER A 22 -5.28 10.52 -19.16
CA SER A 22 -5.83 11.79 -18.65
C SER A 22 -6.50 12.63 -19.75
N ILE A 23 -7.24 11.98 -20.65
CA ILE A 23 -7.92 12.64 -21.77
C ILE A 23 -9.09 13.47 -21.21
N PRO A 24 -9.19 14.77 -21.55
CA PRO A 24 -10.30 15.61 -21.11
C PRO A 24 -11.64 15.13 -21.67
N ILE A 25 -12.65 15.07 -20.84
CA ILE A 25 -14.01 14.71 -21.22
C ILE A 25 -14.97 15.83 -20.85
N PHE A 26 -15.81 16.21 -21.81
CA PHE A 26 -16.88 17.15 -21.58
C PHE A 26 -18.18 16.39 -21.31
N PRO A 27 -18.87 16.62 -20.17
CA PRO A 27 -20.10 15.90 -19.81
C PRO A 27 -21.19 15.95 -20.88
N SER A 28 -21.23 17.04 -21.65
CA SER A 28 -22.21 17.23 -22.73
C SER A 28 -21.95 16.39 -23.99
N SER A 29 -20.75 15.79 -24.13
CA SER A 29 -20.36 15.03 -25.32
C SER A 29 -20.58 13.52 -25.22
N ILE A 30 -20.98 13.03 -24.04
CA ILE A 30 -21.22 11.61 -23.78
C ILE A 30 -22.55 11.38 -23.05
N PRO A 31 -23.20 10.20 -23.21
CA PRO A 31 -24.38 9.86 -22.43
C PRO A 31 -24.11 9.91 -20.90
N SER A 32 -25.09 10.34 -20.11
CA SER A 32 -24.96 10.47 -18.66
C SER A 32 -24.57 9.18 -17.96
N THR A 33 -25.04 8.02 -18.43
CA THR A 33 -24.67 6.70 -17.91
C THR A 33 -23.20 6.38 -18.12
N MET A 34 -22.63 6.71 -19.29
CA MET A 34 -21.20 6.55 -19.56
C MET A 34 -20.36 7.52 -18.72
N PHE A 35 -20.85 8.73 -18.48
CA PHE A 35 -20.16 9.68 -17.61
C PHE A 35 -20.09 9.20 -16.16
N GLU A 36 -21.16 8.63 -15.63
CA GLU A 36 -21.19 8.01 -14.31
C GLU A 36 -20.20 6.83 -14.20
N GLU A 37 -20.17 5.94 -15.22
CA GLU A 37 -19.21 4.85 -15.28
C GLU A 37 -17.77 5.36 -15.29
N LEU A 38 -17.48 6.41 -16.06
CA LEU A 38 -16.16 7.03 -16.10
C LEU A 38 -15.76 7.65 -14.77
N GLN A 39 -16.69 8.31 -14.07
CA GLN A 39 -16.42 8.85 -12.73
C GLN A 39 -16.11 7.74 -11.73
N THR A 40 -16.88 6.65 -11.75
CA THR A 40 -16.64 5.49 -10.88
C THR A 40 -15.29 4.83 -11.19
N LEU A 41 -14.97 4.67 -12.46
CA LEU A 41 -13.72 4.10 -12.93
C LEU A 41 -12.53 5.00 -12.55
N TYR A 42 -12.67 6.31 -12.66
CA TYR A 42 -11.66 7.27 -12.22
C TYR A 42 -11.39 7.15 -10.71
N SER A 43 -12.44 7.06 -9.90
CA SER A 43 -12.31 6.86 -8.45
C SER A 43 -11.58 5.56 -8.14
N LEU A 44 -11.89 4.47 -8.85
CA LEU A 44 -11.21 3.19 -8.71
C LEU A 44 -9.71 3.28 -9.05
N PHE A 45 -9.36 3.95 -10.13
CA PHE A 45 -7.96 4.17 -10.51
C PHE A 45 -7.20 5.03 -9.49
N CYS A 46 -7.83 6.05 -8.92
CA CYS A 46 -7.24 6.84 -7.85
C CYS A 46 -6.96 6.01 -6.60
N LEU A 47 -7.90 5.14 -6.21
CA LEU A 47 -7.70 4.22 -5.09
C LEU A 47 -6.55 3.25 -5.34
N ARG A 48 -6.45 2.68 -6.54
CA ARG A 48 -5.37 1.77 -6.92
C ARG A 48 -4.00 2.46 -6.91
N LYS A 49 -3.94 3.70 -7.38
CA LYS A 49 -2.73 4.52 -7.26
C LYS A 49 -2.33 4.74 -5.81
N HIS A 50 -3.29 5.06 -4.97
CA HIS A 50 -3.05 5.27 -3.54
C HIS A 50 -2.58 3.97 -2.86
N GLU A 51 -3.22 2.85 -3.16
CA GLU A 51 -2.81 1.52 -2.68
C GLU A 51 -1.35 1.20 -3.05
N LYS A 52 -0.96 1.48 -4.30
CA LYS A 52 0.42 1.29 -4.75
C LYS A 52 1.42 2.15 -3.95
N VAL A 53 1.08 3.40 -3.66
CA VAL A 53 1.92 4.27 -2.83
C VAL A 53 2.05 3.73 -1.41
N LEU A 54 0.96 3.19 -0.84
CA LEU A 54 0.98 2.55 0.47
C LEU A 54 1.83 1.27 0.47
N ASP A 55 1.74 0.44 -0.57
CA ASP A 55 2.59 -0.74 -0.73
C ASP A 55 4.08 -0.38 -0.72
N GLU A 56 4.47 0.63 -1.46
CA GLU A 56 5.85 1.12 -1.51
C GLU A 56 6.32 1.65 -0.15
N LYS A 57 5.45 2.33 0.61
CA LYS A 57 5.75 2.79 1.97
C LYS A 57 5.93 1.63 2.93
N VAL A 58 5.03 0.64 2.88
CA VAL A 58 5.11 -0.56 3.72
C VAL A 58 6.40 -1.33 3.44
N ASP A 59 6.77 -1.51 2.19
CA ASP A 59 8.01 -2.21 1.81
C ASP A 59 9.25 -1.49 2.34
N ARG A 60 9.31 -0.16 2.24
CA ARG A 60 10.40 0.64 2.83
C ARG A 60 10.46 0.50 4.34
N LEU A 61 9.34 0.59 5.02
CA LEU A 61 9.28 0.43 6.48
C LEU A 61 9.68 -0.97 6.93
N LYS A 62 9.34 -2.01 6.18
CA LYS A 62 9.80 -3.38 6.47
C LYS A 62 11.33 -3.50 6.39
N VAL A 63 11.95 -2.85 5.42
CA VAL A 63 13.43 -2.81 5.31
C VAL A 63 14.04 -2.05 6.48
N GLU A 64 13.49 -0.91 6.86
CA GLU A 64 13.95 -0.12 8.01
C GLU A 64 13.78 -0.89 9.32
N ARG A 65 12.66 -1.57 9.49
CA ARG A 65 12.42 -2.44 10.66
C ARG A 65 13.45 -3.54 10.76
N GLN A 66 13.75 -4.20 9.65
CA GLN A 66 14.76 -5.27 9.64
C GLN A 66 16.14 -4.74 10.04
N LYS A 67 16.53 -3.58 9.55
CA LYS A 67 17.79 -2.92 9.96
C LYS A 67 17.82 -2.59 11.46
N ALA A 68 16.70 -2.13 12.01
CA ALA A 68 16.59 -1.83 13.43
C ALA A 68 16.69 -3.11 14.29
N ILE A 69 16.08 -4.21 13.86
CA ILE A 69 16.17 -5.52 14.51
C ILE A 69 17.62 -6.02 14.50
N GLU A 70 18.30 -5.95 13.36
CA GLU A 70 19.69 -6.36 13.22
C GLU A 70 20.62 -5.56 14.13
N LYS A 71 20.42 -4.25 14.22
CA LYS A 71 21.18 -3.40 15.16
C LYS A 71 20.89 -3.76 16.61
N SER A 72 19.64 -4.01 16.96
CA SER A 72 19.26 -4.46 18.31
C SER A 72 19.99 -5.76 18.67
N ASP A 73 19.94 -6.75 17.78
CA ASP A 73 20.59 -8.04 17.99
C ASP A 73 22.10 -7.91 18.15
N ASP A 74 22.74 -7.09 17.32
CA ASP A 74 24.18 -6.83 17.39
C ASP A 74 24.57 -6.20 18.72
N TYR A 75 23.87 -5.19 19.20
CA TYR A 75 24.13 -4.57 20.50
C TYR A 75 23.89 -5.49 21.67
N HIS A 76 22.84 -6.32 21.63
CA HIS A 76 22.58 -7.31 22.67
C HIS A 76 23.67 -8.40 22.68
N MET A 77 24.16 -8.81 21.53
CA MET A 77 25.30 -9.73 21.43
C MET A 77 26.56 -9.13 22.04
N ASP A 78 26.89 -7.87 21.69
CA ASP A 78 28.00 -7.13 22.24
C ASP A 78 27.87 -6.99 23.76
N SER A 79 26.69 -6.67 24.25
CA SER A 79 26.38 -6.62 25.70
C SER A 79 26.72 -7.93 26.40
N SER A 80 26.30 -9.06 25.82
CA SER A 80 26.57 -10.39 26.38
C SER A 80 28.08 -10.69 26.47
N VAL A 81 28.84 -10.31 25.43
CA VAL A 81 30.31 -10.46 25.43
C VAL A 81 30.96 -9.58 26.48
N LEU A 82 30.55 -8.31 26.57
CA LEU A 82 31.07 -7.35 27.54
C LEU A 82 30.81 -7.76 28.98
N PHE A 83 29.65 -8.28 29.30
CA PHE A 83 29.34 -8.83 30.61
C PHE A 83 30.20 -10.08 30.92
N ALA A 84 30.46 -10.93 29.93
CA ALA A 84 31.31 -12.10 30.11
C ALA A 84 32.77 -11.76 30.47
N ILE A 85 33.26 -10.61 30.00
CA ILE A 85 34.61 -10.11 30.35
C ILE A 85 34.63 -9.13 31.54
N ASN A 86 33.52 -9.02 32.27
CA ASN A 86 33.30 -8.16 33.42
C ASN A 86 33.40 -6.64 33.12
N ASP A 87 33.19 -6.21 31.87
CA ASP A 87 33.04 -4.80 31.53
C ASP A 87 31.57 -4.40 31.64
N TYR A 88 31.12 -4.20 32.85
CA TYR A 88 29.70 -3.94 33.16
C TYR A 88 29.22 -2.60 32.64
N VAL A 89 30.07 -1.56 32.62
CA VAL A 89 29.68 -0.22 32.14
C VAL A 89 29.39 -0.26 30.64
N ALA A 90 30.32 -0.79 29.87
CA ALA A 90 30.15 -0.93 28.41
C ALA A 90 29.03 -1.94 28.09
N GLY A 91 28.88 -3.00 28.90
CA GLY A 91 27.80 -3.97 28.75
C GLY A 91 26.42 -3.35 28.93
N PHE A 92 26.20 -2.54 29.95
CA PHE A 92 24.93 -1.81 30.14
C PHE A 92 24.67 -0.77 29.06
N ASP A 93 25.71 -0.05 28.59
CA ASP A 93 25.57 0.89 27.50
C ASP A 93 25.14 0.19 26.20
N ALA A 94 25.73 -0.96 25.89
CA ALA A 94 25.34 -1.77 24.73
C ALA A 94 23.90 -2.33 24.86
N GLU A 95 23.53 -2.79 26.06
CA GLU A 95 22.17 -3.27 26.33
C GLU A 95 21.13 -2.16 26.11
N ASN A 96 21.40 -0.95 26.62
CA ASN A 96 20.53 0.20 26.44
C ASN A 96 20.39 0.60 24.95
N LEU A 97 21.47 0.52 24.17
CA LEU A 97 21.41 0.75 22.72
C LEU A 97 20.59 -0.33 21.99
N GLY A 98 20.75 -1.58 22.40
CA GLY A 98 19.94 -2.68 21.88
C GLY A 98 18.44 -2.47 22.16
N ASP A 99 18.10 -2.09 23.38
CA ASP A 99 16.72 -1.76 23.77
C ASP A 99 16.16 -0.57 23.00
N TYR A 100 16.98 0.45 22.76
CA TYR A 100 16.58 1.59 21.92
C TYR A 100 16.20 1.17 20.51
N TRP A 101 17.01 0.33 19.87
CA TRP A 101 16.72 -0.14 18.51
C TRP A 101 15.54 -1.11 18.46
N GLU A 102 15.34 -1.92 19.49
CA GLU A 102 14.14 -2.75 19.64
C GLU A 102 12.88 -1.89 19.74
N HIS A 103 12.94 -0.80 20.50
CA HIS A 103 11.85 0.17 20.59
C HIS A 103 11.57 0.85 19.25
N CYS A 104 12.61 1.23 18.52
CA CYS A 104 12.48 1.79 17.16
C CYS A 104 11.78 0.79 16.23
N ALA A 105 12.16 -0.48 16.25
CA ALA A 105 11.53 -1.54 15.47
C ALA A 105 10.04 -1.70 15.83
N SER A 106 9.69 -1.59 17.10
CA SER A 106 8.29 -1.64 17.58
C SER A 106 7.46 -0.48 17.06
N ILE A 107 8.00 0.74 17.05
CA ILE A 107 7.32 1.92 16.49
C ILE A 107 7.09 1.74 15.00
N ILE A 108 8.08 1.25 14.25
CA ILE A 108 7.96 0.98 12.82
C ILE A 108 6.89 -0.08 12.57
N THR A 109 6.84 -1.13 13.37
CA THR A 109 5.79 -2.17 13.30
C THR A 109 4.39 -1.56 13.45
N SER A 110 4.20 -0.66 14.41
CA SER A 110 2.92 0.04 14.59
C SER A 110 2.53 0.89 13.39
N HIS A 111 3.49 1.54 12.74
CA HIS A 111 3.24 2.28 11.51
C HIS A 111 2.84 1.36 10.35
N ILE A 112 3.51 0.22 10.20
CA ILE A 112 3.17 -0.78 9.19
C ILE A 112 1.73 -1.28 9.39
N GLU A 113 1.35 -1.60 10.61
CA GLU A 113 -0.01 -2.06 10.94
C GLU A 113 -1.08 -1.03 10.54
N LYS A 114 -0.85 0.25 10.83
CA LYS A 114 -1.76 1.33 10.42
C LYS A 114 -1.90 1.46 8.91
N LEU A 115 -0.80 1.35 8.18
CA LEU A 115 -0.82 1.40 6.71
C LEU A 115 -1.51 0.16 6.11
N GLU A 116 -1.33 -1.01 6.71
CA GLU A 116 -2.04 -2.24 6.31
C GLU A 116 -3.55 -2.13 6.54
N GLU A 117 -3.99 -1.53 7.65
CA GLU A 117 -5.40 -1.23 7.92
C GLU A 117 -5.96 -0.28 6.86
N GLU A 118 -5.25 0.81 6.54
CA GLU A 118 -5.64 1.76 5.49
C GLU A 118 -5.75 1.08 4.12
N LYS A 119 -4.81 0.20 3.77
CA LYS A 119 -4.87 -0.61 2.55
C LYS A 119 -6.11 -1.51 2.53
N GLN A 120 -6.47 -2.11 3.65
CA GLN A 120 -7.66 -2.95 3.75
C GLN A 120 -8.95 -2.15 3.52
N GLU A 121 -9.04 -0.94 4.07
CA GLU A 121 -10.16 -0.03 3.83
C GLU A 121 -10.27 0.34 2.35
N ILE A 122 -9.16 0.64 1.69
CA ILE A 122 -9.10 0.92 0.25
C ILE A 122 -9.56 -0.29 -0.56
N SER A 123 -9.13 -1.50 -0.21
CA SER A 123 -9.56 -2.73 -0.90
C SER A 123 -11.06 -2.96 -0.78
N GLN A 124 -11.66 -2.66 0.36
CA GLN A 124 -13.11 -2.74 0.55
C GLN A 124 -13.84 -1.71 -0.31
N GLU A 125 -13.34 -0.49 -0.39
CA GLU A 125 -13.90 0.56 -1.24
C GLU A 125 -13.77 0.23 -2.72
N GLU A 126 -12.63 -0.30 -3.16
CA GLU A 126 -12.44 -0.81 -4.53
C GLU A 126 -13.47 -1.89 -4.88
N ALA A 127 -13.73 -2.82 -3.98
CA ALA A 127 -14.73 -3.87 -4.17
C ALA A 127 -16.13 -3.28 -4.39
N LEU A 128 -16.51 -2.22 -3.69
CA LEU A 128 -17.77 -1.52 -3.89
C LEU A 128 -17.85 -0.87 -5.27
N TYR A 129 -16.79 -0.22 -5.74
CA TYR A 129 -16.73 0.37 -7.08
C TYR A 129 -16.79 -0.70 -8.17
N LEU A 130 -16.09 -1.82 -8.00
CA LEU A 130 -16.14 -2.94 -8.93
C LEU A 130 -17.53 -3.55 -9.02
N CYS A 131 -18.25 -3.65 -7.91
CA CYS A 131 -19.66 -4.08 -7.91
C CYS A 131 -20.57 -3.13 -8.70
N LYS A 132 -20.33 -1.82 -8.60
CA LYS A 132 -21.07 -0.82 -9.41
C LYS A 132 -20.79 -0.94 -10.90
N LEU A 133 -19.53 -1.17 -11.26
CA LEU A 133 -19.10 -1.30 -12.67
C LEU A 133 -19.51 -2.62 -13.31
N GLY A 134 -19.77 -3.65 -12.50
CA GLY A 134 -20.11 -4.99 -12.97
C GLY A 134 -18.90 -5.77 -13.51
N ASN A 135 -19.18 -6.99 -14.01
CA ASN A 135 -18.14 -7.95 -14.38
C ASN A 135 -17.22 -7.50 -15.54
N THR A 136 -17.62 -6.51 -16.32
CA THR A 136 -16.84 -6.02 -17.47
C THR A 136 -15.49 -5.46 -17.08
N TYR A 137 -15.36 -4.91 -15.86
CA TYR A 137 -14.17 -4.26 -15.36
C TYR A 137 -13.39 -5.09 -14.33
N ASN A 138 -13.85 -6.28 -13.98
CA ASN A 138 -13.25 -7.13 -12.95
C ASN A 138 -11.80 -7.58 -13.26
N LYS A 139 -11.39 -7.53 -14.52
CA LYS A 139 -10.04 -7.93 -14.96
C LYS A 139 -9.07 -6.76 -15.16
N ILE A 140 -9.51 -5.58 -14.83
CA ILE A 140 -8.74 -4.34 -14.92
C ILE A 140 -8.23 -3.99 -13.53
#